data_a21d88c8927a6005dd8f509d58f2a6e5
#
_entry.id   a21d88c8927a6005dd8f509d58f2a6e5
#
_cell.length_a   1.000
_cell.length_b   1.000
_cell.length_c   1.000
_cell.angle_alpha   90.00
_cell.angle_beta   90.00
_cell.angle_gamma   90.00
#
_symmetry.space_group_name_H-M   'P 1'
#
loop_
_entity.id
_entity.type
_entity.pdbx_description
1 polymer ?
#
loop_
_entity_poly.entity_id
_entity_poly.type
_entity_poly.pdbx_seq_one_letter_code
_entity_poly.pdbx_strand_id
1 'polypeptide(L)'
;MSGGEQQMLAMGRALMSNASMLMLDEPSMGLSPLLVQEIFDIIRNIHKEGMTILLVEQNAQMALSVADRAYVLETGRVVMEGTGAELLTNERVRSAYLGG
;
A
#
# COMPACT_ATOMS: atom_id res chain seq x y z
N MET A 1 -5.51 12.35 -15.01
CA MET A 1 -5.38 11.55 -13.77
C MET A 1 -6.61 10.65 -13.62
N SER A 2 -6.43 9.39 -13.25
CA SER A 2 -7.54 8.46 -13.05
C SER A 2 -8.33 8.78 -11.78
N GLY A 3 -9.56 8.28 -11.68
CA GLY A 3 -10.36 8.43 -10.47
C GLY A 3 -9.71 7.81 -9.23
N GLY A 4 -9.01 6.67 -9.42
CA GLY A 4 -8.28 6.02 -8.33
C GLY A 4 -7.13 6.87 -7.82
N GLU A 5 -6.37 7.49 -8.72
CA GLU A 5 -5.30 8.39 -8.35
C GLU A 5 -5.82 9.61 -7.60
N GLN A 6 -6.94 10.18 -8.05
CA GLN A 6 -7.57 11.31 -7.37
C GLN A 6 -8.01 10.94 -5.96
N GLN A 7 -8.57 9.74 -5.79
CA GLN A 7 -9.00 9.23 -4.50
C GLN A 7 -7.82 9.06 -3.54
N MET A 8 -6.72 8.51 -4.03
CA MET A 8 -5.49 8.34 -3.24
C MET A 8 -4.89 9.69 -2.86
N LEU A 9 -4.89 10.66 -3.76
CA LEU A 9 -4.42 12.00 -3.46
C LEU A 9 -5.26 12.68 -2.39
N ALA A 10 -6.59 12.52 -2.45
CA ALA A 10 -7.50 13.07 -1.46
C ALA A 10 -7.23 12.47 -0.07
N MET A 11 -7.03 11.15 -0.01
CA MET A 11 -6.65 10.46 1.23
C MET A 11 -5.31 10.95 1.75
N GLY A 12 -4.32 11.08 0.85
CA GLY A 12 -2.99 11.59 1.20
C GLY A 12 -3.06 13.00 1.78
N ARG A 13 -3.83 13.88 1.17
CA ARG A 13 -4.00 15.25 1.67
C ARG A 13 -4.65 15.29 3.04
N ALA A 14 -5.66 14.45 3.27
CA ALA A 14 -6.33 14.38 4.57
C ALA A 14 -5.36 13.93 5.66
N LEU A 15 -4.50 12.97 5.36
CA LEU A 15 -3.51 12.45 6.29
C LEU A 15 -2.31 13.40 6.46
N MET A 16 -1.95 14.14 5.43
CA MET A 16 -0.79 15.05 5.45
C MET A 16 -1.00 16.28 6.34
N SER A 17 -2.17 16.46 6.91
CA SER A 17 -2.35 17.43 7.99
C SER A 17 -1.56 17.02 9.23
N ASN A 18 -1.12 15.77 9.31
CA ASN A 18 -0.28 15.26 10.39
C ASN A 18 1.21 15.37 9.96
N ALA A 19 2.00 16.04 10.77
CA ALA A 19 3.41 16.32 10.46
C ALA A 19 4.32 15.09 10.40
N SER A 20 3.85 13.92 10.85
CA SER A 20 4.64 12.67 10.91
C SER A 20 4.24 11.69 9.84
N MET A 21 3.97 12.16 8.63
CA MET A 21 3.54 11.30 7.54
C MET A 21 4.49 11.31 6.35
N LEU A 22 4.71 10.13 5.78
CA LEU A 22 5.47 9.94 4.54
C LEU A 22 4.57 9.29 3.50
N MET A 23 4.57 9.83 2.27
CA MET A 23 3.84 9.23 1.15
C MET A 23 4.83 8.62 0.16
N LEU A 24 4.63 7.35 -0.18
CA LEU A 24 5.46 6.61 -1.14
C LEU A 24 4.58 6.10 -2.28
N ASP A 25 4.98 6.42 -3.51
CA ASP A 25 4.24 6.03 -4.71
C ASP A 25 5.05 5.00 -5.49
N GLU A 26 4.60 3.75 -5.45
CA GLU A 26 5.19 2.61 -6.14
C GLU A 26 6.70 2.50 -5.94
N PRO A 27 7.18 2.44 -4.68
CA PRO A 27 8.63 2.47 -4.42
C PRO A 27 9.37 1.24 -4.93
N SER A 28 8.67 0.13 -5.19
CA SER A 28 9.30 -1.10 -5.69
C SER A 28 9.36 -1.22 -7.21
N MET A 29 8.74 -0.27 -7.95
CA MET A 29 8.65 -0.35 -9.40
C MET A 29 10.04 -0.40 -10.05
N GLY A 30 10.24 -1.40 -10.91
CA GLY A 30 11.49 -1.55 -11.65
C GLY A 30 12.65 -2.11 -10.87
N LEU A 31 12.47 -2.47 -9.60
CA LEU A 31 13.53 -3.02 -8.77
C LEU A 31 13.62 -4.54 -8.86
N SER A 32 14.83 -5.08 -8.70
CA SER A 32 15.03 -6.51 -8.57
C SER A 32 14.37 -7.05 -7.29
N PRO A 33 14.08 -8.36 -7.21
CA PRO A 33 13.47 -8.92 -6.00
C PRO A 33 14.24 -8.64 -4.71
N LEU A 34 15.57 -8.64 -4.76
CA LEU A 34 16.38 -8.34 -3.60
C LEU A 34 16.21 -6.89 -3.15
N LEU A 35 16.20 -5.96 -4.10
CA LEU A 35 16.02 -4.54 -3.78
C LEU A 35 14.59 -4.25 -3.30
N VAL A 36 13.59 -4.98 -3.79
CA VAL A 36 12.22 -4.90 -3.29
C VAL A 36 12.19 -5.26 -1.81
N GLN A 37 12.84 -6.36 -1.42
CA GLN A 37 12.93 -6.76 -0.01
C GLN A 37 13.58 -5.66 0.85
N GLU A 38 14.68 -5.10 0.38
CA GLU A 38 15.39 -4.04 1.11
C GLU A 38 14.53 -2.80 1.32
N ILE A 39 13.82 -2.37 0.28
CA ILE A 39 12.91 -1.21 0.34
C ILE A 39 11.81 -1.45 1.37
N PHE A 40 11.18 -2.63 1.37
CA PHE A 40 10.11 -2.91 2.31
C PHE A 40 10.62 -3.09 3.74
N ASP A 41 11.84 -3.57 3.93
CA ASP A 41 12.47 -3.61 5.25
C ASP A 41 12.68 -2.18 5.79
N ILE A 42 13.13 -1.27 4.94
CA ILE A 42 13.26 0.15 5.31
C ILE A 42 11.91 0.74 5.70
N ILE A 43 10.87 0.46 4.91
CA ILE A 43 9.51 0.93 5.19
C ILE A 43 9.03 0.44 6.56
N ARG A 44 9.23 -0.85 6.86
CA ARG A 44 8.88 -1.41 8.16
C ARG A 44 9.60 -0.70 9.30
N ASN A 45 10.89 -0.45 9.14
CA ASN A 45 11.69 0.19 10.17
C ASN A 45 11.25 1.64 10.43
N ILE A 46 10.99 2.39 9.38
CA ILE A 46 10.50 3.76 9.49
C ILE A 46 9.15 3.78 10.22
N HIS A 47 8.26 2.84 9.87
CA HIS A 47 6.96 2.75 10.51
C HIS A 47 7.07 2.40 12.00
N LYS A 48 7.99 1.51 12.35
CA LYS A 48 8.23 1.16 13.76
C LYS A 48 8.70 2.35 14.59
N GLU A 49 9.36 3.32 13.97
CA GLU A 49 9.82 4.53 14.64
C GLU A 49 8.69 5.57 14.83
N GLY A 50 7.48 5.24 14.45
CA GLY A 50 6.31 6.10 14.66
C GLY A 50 5.86 6.88 13.44
N MET A 51 6.49 6.68 12.28
CA MET A 51 6.10 7.36 11.06
C MET A 51 4.82 6.73 10.49
N THR A 52 3.83 7.56 10.18
CA THR A 52 2.68 7.12 9.40
C THR A 52 3.06 7.10 7.93
N ILE A 53 2.79 5.99 7.24
CA ILE A 53 3.15 5.82 5.84
C ILE A 53 1.90 5.55 5.01
N LEU A 54 1.70 6.35 3.96
CA LEU A 54 0.75 6.05 2.90
C LEU A 54 1.52 5.44 1.75
N LEU A 55 1.26 4.17 1.47
CA LEU A 55 1.96 3.41 0.45
C LEU A 55 1.01 3.11 -0.70
N VAL A 56 1.40 3.52 -1.91
CA VAL A 56 0.71 3.13 -3.14
C VAL A 56 1.59 2.10 -3.84
N GLU A 57 1.06 0.89 -4.06
CA GLU A 57 1.88 -0.20 -4.56
C GLU A 57 1.06 -1.18 -5.40
N GLN A 58 1.61 -1.62 -6.54
CA GLN A 58 1.03 -2.67 -7.36
C GLN A 58 1.43 -4.07 -6.89
N ASN A 59 2.55 -4.18 -6.20
CA ASN A 59 2.97 -5.44 -5.59
C ASN A 59 2.11 -5.70 -4.36
N ALA A 60 0.94 -6.29 -4.59
CA ALA A 60 -0.08 -6.45 -3.56
C ALA A 60 0.41 -7.28 -2.38
N GLN A 61 1.13 -8.37 -2.65
CA GLN A 61 1.60 -9.24 -1.57
C GLN A 61 2.54 -8.50 -0.62
N MET A 62 3.49 -7.74 -1.15
CA MET A 62 4.42 -6.97 -0.32
C MET A 62 3.70 -5.84 0.41
N ALA A 63 2.83 -5.10 -0.29
CA ALA A 63 2.08 -4.01 0.33
C ALA A 63 1.23 -4.51 1.49
N LEU A 64 0.48 -5.59 1.30
CA LEU A 64 -0.38 -6.15 2.34
C LEU A 64 0.42 -6.74 3.50
N SER A 65 1.62 -7.25 3.23
CA SER A 65 2.47 -7.82 4.28
C SER A 65 2.96 -6.77 5.28
N VAL A 66 3.03 -5.50 4.88
CA VAL A 66 3.51 -4.42 5.74
C VAL A 66 2.40 -3.48 6.22
N ALA A 67 1.23 -3.54 5.59
CA ALA A 67 0.14 -2.60 5.88
C ALA A 67 -0.61 -2.96 7.15
N ASP A 68 -0.89 -1.96 7.98
CA ASP A 68 -1.86 -2.10 9.07
C ASP A 68 -3.26 -2.10 8.50
N ARG A 69 -3.51 -1.20 7.53
CA ARG A 69 -4.79 -1.09 6.85
C ARG A 69 -4.56 -0.90 5.36
N ALA A 70 -5.42 -1.49 4.54
CA ALA A 70 -5.26 -1.42 3.10
C ALA A 70 -6.59 -1.23 2.39
N TYR A 71 -6.50 -0.63 1.20
CA TYR A 71 -7.63 -0.37 0.33
C TYR A 71 -7.29 -0.88 -1.06
N VAL A 72 -8.16 -1.70 -1.63
CA VAL A 72 -8.01 -2.20 -3.00
C VAL A 72 -8.81 -1.30 -3.93
N LEU A 73 -8.14 -0.78 -4.96
CA LEU A 73 -8.76 0.13 -5.93
C LEU A 73 -8.88 -0.56 -7.29
N GLU A 74 -10.07 -0.48 -7.86
CA GLU A 74 -10.32 -0.93 -9.24
C GLU A 74 -11.16 0.14 -9.94
N THR A 75 -10.71 0.53 -11.14
CA THR A 75 -11.45 1.46 -12.01
C THR A 75 -11.90 2.72 -11.26
N GLY A 76 -11.00 3.29 -10.46
CA GLY A 76 -11.25 4.51 -9.73
C GLY A 76 -12.09 4.38 -8.47
N ARG A 77 -12.34 3.16 -8.00
CA ARG A 77 -13.18 2.90 -6.82
C ARG A 77 -12.46 2.04 -5.81
N VAL A 78 -12.73 2.30 -4.53
CA VAL A 78 -12.34 1.36 -3.47
C VAL A 78 -13.35 0.21 -3.52
N VAL A 79 -12.85 -0.99 -3.85
CA VAL A 79 -13.70 -2.18 -3.95
C VAL A 79 -13.57 -3.08 -2.73
N MET A 80 -12.54 -2.86 -1.92
CA MET A 80 -12.33 -3.65 -0.72
C MET A 80 -11.43 -2.89 0.24
N GLU A 81 -11.66 -3.05 1.53
CA GLU A 81 -10.78 -2.53 2.57
C GLU A 81 -10.71 -3.49 3.75
N GLY A 82 -9.64 -3.41 4.51
CA GLY A 82 -9.42 -4.22 5.68
C GLY A 82 -8.01 -4.09 6.20
N THR A 83 -7.66 -4.89 7.20
CA THR A 83 -6.28 -4.99 7.63
C THR A 83 -5.44 -5.70 6.56
N GLY A 84 -4.13 -5.47 6.55
CA GLY A 84 -3.25 -6.20 5.64
C GLY A 84 -3.38 -7.71 5.80
N ALA A 85 -3.45 -8.18 7.05
CA ALA A 85 -3.59 -9.62 7.34
C ALA A 85 -4.91 -10.18 6.80
N GLU A 86 -6.02 -9.47 6.97
CA GLU A 86 -7.33 -9.91 6.45
C GLU A 86 -7.31 -10.04 4.93
N LEU A 87 -6.74 -9.05 4.24
CA LEU A 87 -6.74 -9.06 2.78
C LEU A 87 -5.76 -10.08 2.21
N LEU A 88 -4.65 -10.39 2.89
CA LEU A 88 -3.74 -11.45 2.46
C LEU A 88 -4.41 -12.81 2.43
N THR A 89 -5.39 -13.06 3.28
CA THR A 89 -6.10 -14.34 3.36
C THR A 89 -7.44 -14.33 2.63
N ASN A 90 -7.84 -13.20 2.07
CA ASN A 90 -9.09 -13.07 1.33
C ASN A 90 -8.99 -13.75 -0.03
N GLU A 91 -9.91 -14.66 -0.35
CA GLU A 91 -9.86 -15.42 -1.60
C GLU A 91 -9.98 -14.55 -2.85
N ARG A 92 -10.79 -13.51 -2.83
CA ARG A 92 -10.92 -12.60 -3.97
C ARG A 92 -9.61 -11.87 -4.23
N VAL A 93 -8.95 -11.41 -3.17
CA VAL A 93 -7.66 -10.72 -3.28
C VAL A 93 -6.61 -11.69 -3.80
N ARG A 94 -6.54 -12.91 -3.26
CA ARG A 94 -5.58 -13.91 -3.68
C ARG A 94 -5.76 -14.28 -5.15
N SER A 95 -6.98 -14.49 -5.59
CA SER A 95 -7.26 -14.81 -6.99
C SER A 95 -6.93 -13.68 -7.94
N ALA A 96 -7.26 -12.45 -7.58
CA ALA A 96 -7.13 -11.29 -8.47
C ALA A 96 -5.73 -10.69 -8.46
N TYR A 97 -5.03 -10.69 -7.32
CA TYR A 97 -3.82 -9.90 -7.14
C TYR A 97 -2.60 -10.67 -6.62
N LEU A 98 -2.79 -11.84 -6.03
CA LEU A 98 -1.69 -12.59 -5.41
C LEU A 98 -1.33 -13.88 -6.17
N GLY A 99 -1.97 -14.14 -7.30
CA GLY A 99 -1.68 -15.31 -8.13
C GLY A 99 -2.26 -16.62 -7.62
N GLY A 100 -3.30 -16.52 -6.82
CA GLY A 100 -3.97 -17.71 -6.31
C GLY A 100 -3.82 -17.87 -4.82
#